data_8d40a207494f319a42e4f8610d152116
#
_entry.id   8d40a207494f319a42e4f8610d152116
#
_cell.length_a   1.000
_cell.length_b   1.000
_cell.length_c   1.000
_cell.angle_alpha   90.00
_cell.angle_beta   90.00
_cell.angle_gamma   90.00
#
_symmetry.space_group_name_H-M   'P 1'
#
loop_
_entity.id
_entity.type
_entity.pdbx_description
1 polymer ?
#
loop_
_entity_poly.entity_id
_entity_poly.type
_entity_poly.pdbx_seq_one_letter_code
_entity_poly.pdbx_strand_id
1 'polypeptide(L)' 'MSENINDNSMWTDTHGIAKHFDMKANTLRKQRVKQSPTTLPYHMIGGNVRYNIIECEKFVGKNKKDFRNGD' A
#
# COMPACT_ATOMS: atom_id res chain seq x y z
N MET A 1 -21.80 13.33 -5.55
CA MET A 1 -21.60 12.78 -5.08
C MET A 1 -20.99 11.76 -5.59
N SER A 2 -21.24 11.23 -6.19
CA SER A 2 -20.67 10.09 -6.66
C SER A 2 -19.28 10.21 -7.16
N GLU A 3 -18.85 11.32 -7.54
CA GLU A 3 -17.53 11.45 -8.00
C GLU A 3 -16.56 11.22 -6.87
N ASN A 4 -16.99 11.37 -5.70
CA ASN A 4 -16.14 11.09 -4.56
C ASN A 4 -15.77 9.64 -4.48
N ILE A 5 -16.53 8.82 -5.11
CA ILE A 5 -16.27 7.42 -5.12
C ILE A 5 -14.94 7.12 -5.78
N ASN A 6 -14.61 7.86 -6.80
CA ASN A 6 -13.34 7.66 -7.48
C ASN A 6 -12.18 8.00 -6.57
N ASP A 7 -12.32 9.05 -5.80
CA ASP A 7 -11.27 9.40 -4.87
C ASP A 7 -11.11 8.33 -3.82
N ASN A 8 -12.23 7.78 -3.37
CA ASN A 8 -12.18 6.74 -2.38
C ASN A 8 -11.49 5.50 -2.89
N SER A 9 -11.64 5.21 -4.17
CA SER A 9 -11.07 4.01 -4.72
C SER A 9 -9.56 4.11 -4.87
N MET A 10 -9.00 5.31 -4.79
CA MET A 10 -7.56 5.49 -4.89
C MET A 10 -6.89 5.33 -3.52
N TRP A 11 -7.63 5.47 -2.47
CA TRP A 11 -7.10 5.39 -1.12
C TRP A 11 -7.69 4.20 -0.40
N THR A 12 -6.85 3.51 0.34
CA THR A 12 -7.32 2.35 1.07
C THR A 12 -6.49 2.18 2.33
N ASP A 13 -6.96 1.33 3.22
CA ASP A 13 -6.22 1.07 4.45
C ASP A 13 -5.27 -0.11 4.24
N THR A 14 -4.64 -0.55 5.34
CA THR A 14 -3.68 -1.63 5.28
C THR A 14 -4.29 -2.90 4.71
N HIS A 15 -5.49 -3.24 5.15
CA HIS A 15 -6.14 -4.45 4.67
C HIS A 15 -6.48 -4.36 3.19
N GLY A 16 -6.94 -3.19 2.75
CA GLY A 16 -7.28 -3.00 1.36
C GLY A 16 -6.09 -3.14 0.44
N ILE A 17 -4.96 -2.51 0.81
CA ILE A 17 -3.80 -2.58 -0.03
C ILE A 17 -3.18 -3.98 0.00
N ALA A 18 -3.28 -4.66 1.14
CA ALA A 18 -2.79 -6.03 1.24
C ALA A 18 -3.58 -6.91 0.28
N LYS A 19 -4.88 -6.74 0.24
CA LYS A 19 -5.71 -7.52 -0.65
C LYS A 19 -5.40 -7.19 -2.11
N HIS A 20 -5.17 -5.93 -2.39
CA HIS A 20 -4.88 -5.49 -3.75
C HIS A 20 -3.61 -6.15 -4.31
N PHE A 21 -2.61 -6.32 -3.48
CA PHE A 21 -1.35 -6.92 -3.89
C PHE A 21 -1.21 -8.38 -3.45
N ASP A 22 -2.29 -8.96 -2.93
CA ASP A 22 -2.28 -10.35 -2.48
C ASP A 22 -1.19 -10.58 -1.44
N MET A 23 -1.16 -9.71 -0.45
CA MET A 23 -0.20 -9.76 0.65
C MET A 23 -0.95 -9.89 1.96
N LYS A 24 -0.21 -10.19 3.01
CA LYS A 24 -0.78 -10.21 4.34
C LYS A 24 -0.66 -8.83 4.97
N ALA A 25 -1.74 -8.40 5.62
CA ALA A 25 -1.72 -7.09 6.27
C ALA A 25 -0.59 -7.01 7.29
N ASN A 26 -0.31 -8.10 7.97
CA ASN A 26 0.75 -8.11 8.97
C ASN A 26 2.12 -7.86 8.35
N THR A 27 2.31 -8.32 7.13
CA THR A 27 3.56 -8.07 6.41
C THR A 27 3.75 -6.58 6.20
N LEU A 28 2.68 -5.88 5.85
CA LEU A 28 2.75 -4.44 5.64
C LEU A 28 3.05 -3.71 6.95
N ARG A 29 2.45 -4.15 8.04
CA ARG A 29 2.73 -3.54 9.34
C ARG A 29 4.19 -3.72 9.73
N LYS A 30 4.73 -4.89 9.49
CA LYS A 30 6.13 -5.14 9.80
C LYS A 30 7.05 -4.29 8.95
N GLN A 31 6.71 -4.09 7.69
CA GLN A 31 7.49 -3.22 6.83
C GLN A 31 7.56 -1.81 7.38
N ARG A 32 6.41 -1.29 7.82
CA ARG A 32 6.38 0.06 8.37
C ARG A 32 7.23 0.18 9.63
N VAL A 33 7.13 -0.82 10.50
CA VAL A 33 7.89 -0.79 11.75
C VAL A 33 9.38 -0.84 11.47
N LYS A 34 9.79 -1.68 10.55
CA LYS A 34 11.21 -1.84 10.24
C LYS A 34 11.71 -0.82 9.24
N GLN A 35 10.79 -0.11 8.60
CA GLN A 35 11.15 0.87 7.57
C GLN A 35 12.06 0.24 6.51
N SER A 36 11.67 -0.95 6.08
CA SER A 36 12.47 -1.68 5.12
C SER A 36 12.43 -0.99 3.75
N PRO A 37 13.39 -1.28 2.87
CA PRO A 37 13.39 -0.69 1.54
C PRO A 37 12.17 -1.05 0.71
N THR A 38 11.49 -2.13 1.06
CA THR A 38 10.31 -2.55 0.32
C THR A 38 9.01 -2.05 0.94
N THR A 39 9.10 -1.17 1.94
CA THR A 39 7.91 -0.60 2.55
C THR A 39 7.12 0.19 1.52
N LEU A 40 5.86 -0.18 1.33
CA LEU A 40 5.01 0.56 0.40
C LEU A 40 4.81 1.99 0.91
N PRO A 41 4.77 2.97 0.00
CA PRO A 41 4.52 4.34 0.42
C PRO A 41 3.14 4.43 1.08
N TYR A 42 3.10 5.14 2.20
CA TYR A 42 1.86 5.29 2.94
C TYR A 42 1.77 6.70 3.49
N HIS A 43 0.56 7.05 3.93
CA HIS A 43 0.30 8.37 4.47
C HIS A 43 -0.51 8.25 5.74
N MET A 44 -0.35 9.22 6.62
CA MET A 44 -1.15 9.29 7.84
C MET A 44 -2.22 10.34 7.60
N ILE A 45 -3.46 9.92 7.56
CA ILE A 45 -4.57 10.83 7.32
C ILE A 45 -5.53 10.70 8.49
N GLY A 46 -5.68 11.78 9.24
CA GLY A 46 -6.56 11.75 10.39
C GLY A 46 -6.18 10.73 11.44
N GLY A 47 -4.87 10.47 11.56
CA GLY A 47 -4.39 9.50 12.53
C GLY A 47 -4.45 8.06 12.06
N ASN A 48 -4.87 7.84 10.83
CA ASN A 48 -4.98 6.49 10.28
C ASN A 48 -4.03 6.30 9.12
N VAL A 49 -3.49 5.09 9.01
CA VAL A 49 -2.61 4.76 7.88
C VAL A 49 -3.47 4.59 6.63
N ARG A 50 -3.08 5.25 5.56
CA ARG A 50 -3.76 5.14 4.28
C ARG A 50 -2.74 4.96 3.18
N TYR A 51 -3.08 4.15 2.21
CA TYR A 51 -2.24 3.92 1.05
C TYR A 51 -2.95 4.45 -0.19
N ASN A 52 -2.19 5.10 -1.06
CA ASN A 52 -2.71 5.49 -2.36
C ASN A 52 -2.37 4.35 -3.33
N ILE A 53 -3.39 3.74 -3.90
CA ILE A 53 -3.19 2.55 -4.71
C ILE A 53 -2.30 2.82 -5.91
N ILE A 54 -2.51 3.95 -6.56
CA ILE A 54 -1.71 4.28 -7.74
C ILE A 54 -0.25 4.48 -7.37
N GLU A 55 -0.02 5.17 -6.27
CA GLU A 55 1.34 5.41 -5.81
C GLU A 55 2.04 4.09 -5.47
N CYS A 56 1.31 3.20 -4.82
CA CYS A 56 1.87 1.91 -4.47
C CYS A 56 2.17 1.07 -5.71
N GLU A 57 1.31 1.14 -6.70
CA GLU A 57 1.55 0.40 -7.95
C GLU A 57 2.79 0.90 -8.65
N LYS A 58 3.00 2.20 -8.64
CA LYS A 58 4.20 2.76 -9.25
C LYS A 58 5.45 2.31 -8.50
N PHE A 59 5.35 2.28 -7.18
CA PHE A 59 6.47 1.85 -6.37
C PHE A 59 6.81 0.38 -6.64
N VAL A 60 5.80 -0.47 -6.69
CA VAL A 60 6.00 -1.88 -6.98
C VAL A 60 6.57 -2.07 -8.38
N GLY A 61 6.11 -1.27 -9.32
CA GLY A 61 6.63 -1.35 -10.69
C GLY A 61 8.11 -1.05 -10.75
N LYS A 62 8.57 -0.06 -9.97
CA LYS A 62 9.99 0.27 -9.93
C LYS A 62 10.81 -0.79 -9.25
N ASN A 63 10.25 -1.44 -8.23
CA ASN A 63 10.98 -2.39 -7.41
C ASN A 63 10.46 -3.81 -7.62
N LYS A 64 10.04 -4.07 -8.81
CA LYS A 64 9.39 -5.32 -9.13
C LYS A 64 10.20 -6.54 -8.73
N LYS A 65 11.48 -6.49 -8.95
CA LYS A 65 12.34 -7.61 -8.62
C LYS A 65 12.35 -7.91 -7.13
N ASP A 66 12.40 -6.86 -6.32
CA ASP A 66 12.46 -7.03 -4.89
C ASP A 66 11.21 -7.70 -4.38
N PHE A 67 10.07 -7.32 -4.93
CA PHE A 67 8.81 -7.89 -4.49
C PHE A 67 8.67 -9.34 -4.94
N ARG A 68 9.16 -9.65 -6.12
CA ARG A 68 9.02 -10.99 -6.63
C ARG A 68 9.98 -11.97 -5.99
N ASN A 69 11.08 -11.47 -5.51
CA ASN A 69 12.05 -12.34 -4.87
C ASN A 69 11.54 -12.97 -3.61
N GLY A 70 10.52 -12.40 -3.04
CA GLY A 70 9.95 -12.98 -1.85
C GLY A 70 9.07 -14.17 -2.12
N ASP A 71 8.81 -14.44 -3.34
CA ASP A 71 7.92 -15.53 -3.72
C ASP A 71 8.58 -16.89 -3.61
#